data_b7328e6d7b4f9c9385df2d1495f2b023
#
_entry.id   b7328e6d7b4f9c9385df2d1495f2b023
#
_cell.length_a   1.000
_cell.length_b   1.000
_cell.length_c   1.000
_cell.angle_alpha   90.00
_cell.angle_beta   90.00
_cell.angle_gamma   90.00
#
_symmetry.space_group_name_H-M   'P 1'
#
loop_
_entity.id
_entity.type
_entity.pdbx_description
1 polymer ?
#
loop_
_entity_poly.entity_id
_entity_poly.type
_entity_poly.pdbx_seq_one_letter_code
_entity_poly.pdbx_strand_id
1 'polypeptide(L)'
;MITRHFIDVGTRRVHYRRCGKGPPLLMVHQSPRSSAEYEALMLTWGAHFTCIAPDSPGFGQSDPLSGIPEIDDFADATIAFLDALSISRCAAYGFHSGGIILVTALRRHPARFSCLAVGGYAIWTPDEMAIFGERYLPPFVPSDYGEHLVWLWNRILEQSWFFPWFDVRDQARLSGAHDDPARVHAVVMEMLDSGDAYRAGYGAVLRASRDIPAADAETPPVLITAYDGDPLQAHIDRLGDMPAAWRAHKVSTPADHHAASLAFLKAHPAPAIGALPTVDDEGFAHITTEQFDGLIHWRGSHKVSRMVVHAPGGEAVSGQVLSIDLPGHGLSSDWPGEPPETIAPWRILLGACMTHFGVKTIDGQGWSAALSDRAALRPSLEIADHLIPDLTPDRFGHYLTRAWSVARAMRMFDPWYVANAAHAIPVDAVALSPAALARDTRALLRAQIGRAHV
;
A
#
# COMPACT_ATOMS: atom_id res chain seq x y z
N MET A 1 9.91 7.37 13.56
CA MET A 1 10.10 6.89 12.15
C MET A 1 9.26 5.64 11.93
N ILE A 2 8.64 5.51 10.77
CA ILE A 2 7.97 4.27 10.32
C ILE A 2 9.01 3.39 9.64
N THR A 3 9.05 2.12 10.00
CA THR A 3 9.86 1.10 9.33
C THR A 3 8.94 0.13 8.58
N ARG A 4 9.45 -0.46 7.50
CA ARG A 4 8.75 -1.41 6.66
C ARG A 4 9.40 -2.79 6.77
N HIS A 5 8.62 -3.83 6.70
CA HIS A 5 9.07 -5.20 6.92
C HIS A 5 8.27 -6.19 6.08
N PHE A 6 8.88 -7.34 5.85
CA PHE A 6 8.21 -8.53 5.37
C PHE A 6 8.25 -9.63 6.43
N ILE A 7 7.26 -10.52 6.39
CA ILE A 7 7.20 -11.74 7.21
C ILE A 7 6.51 -12.85 6.42
N ASP A 8 6.96 -14.08 6.58
CA ASP A 8 6.31 -15.23 5.98
C ASP A 8 5.18 -15.74 6.89
N VAL A 9 3.98 -15.89 6.32
CA VAL A 9 2.79 -16.43 6.97
C VAL A 9 2.36 -17.68 6.19
N GLY A 10 2.87 -18.83 6.60
CA GLY A 10 2.78 -20.05 5.81
C GLY A 10 3.55 -19.90 4.49
N THR A 11 2.85 -20.01 3.37
CA THR A 11 3.42 -19.83 2.02
C THR A 11 3.29 -18.42 1.47
N ARG A 12 2.66 -17.50 2.20
CA ARG A 12 2.43 -16.12 1.77
C ARG A 12 3.45 -15.18 2.37
N ARG A 13 3.97 -14.26 1.59
CA ARG A 13 4.73 -13.11 2.05
C ARG A 13 3.78 -11.99 2.43
N VAL A 14 3.93 -11.43 3.63
CA VAL A 14 3.12 -10.31 4.14
C VAL A 14 4.01 -9.12 4.42
N HIS A 15 3.69 -7.99 3.81
CA HIS A 15 4.31 -6.72 4.09
C HIS A 15 3.59 -6.01 5.24
N TYR A 16 4.33 -5.33 6.11
CA TYR A 16 3.74 -4.50 7.16
C TYR A 16 4.62 -3.30 7.52
N ARG A 17 3.96 -2.28 8.03
CA ARG A 17 4.60 -1.09 8.60
C ARG A 17 4.63 -1.20 10.11
N ARG A 18 5.69 -0.66 10.73
CA ARG A 18 5.85 -0.60 12.18
C ARG A 18 6.36 0.76 12.62
N CYS A 19 5.83 1.26 13.75
CA CYS A 19 6.25 2.54 14.32
C CYS A 19 6.03 2.54 15.84
N GLY A 20 6.85 3.28 16.57
CA GLY A 20 6.67 3.54 17.99
C GLY A 20 7.16 2.44 18.91
N LYS A 21 6.87 2.62 20.19
CA LYS A 21 7.24 1.71 21.30
C LYS A 21 6.11 1.66 22.33
N GLY A 22 5.82 0.48 22.84
CA GLY A 22 4.76 0.28 23.84
C GLY A 22 3.96 -1.00 23.59
N PRO A 23 2.75 -1.12 24.16
CA PRO A 23 1.85 -2.23 23.87
C PRO A 23 1.55 -2.36 22.38
N PRO A 24 1.36 -3.59 21.85
CA PRO A 24 1.08 -3.79 20.44
C PRO A 24 -0.31 -3.28 20.07
N LEU A 25 -0.37 -2.52 18.97
CA LEU A 25 -1.59 -2.07 18.31
C LEU A 25 -1.58 -2.55 16.86
N LEU A 26 -2.45 -3.50 16.54
CA LEU A 26 -2.71 -3.93 15.18
C LEU A 26 -3.61 -2.91 14.47
N MET A 27 -3.26 -2.51 13.24
CA MET A 27 -4.03 -1.54 12.46
C MET A 27 -4.37 -2.14 11.09
N VAL A 28 -5.65 -2.47 10.86
CA VAL A 28 -6.12 -3.12 9.62
C VAL A 28 -6.84 -2.11 8.74
N HIS A 29 -6.28 -1.86 7.55
CA HIS A 29 -6.73 -0.83 6.62
C HIS A 29 -8.07 -1.17 5.94
N GLN A 30 -8.72 -0.16 5.36
CA GLN A 30 -9.90 -0.35 4.53
C GLN A 30 -9.54 -0.77 3.10
N SER A 31 -10.52 -1.33 2.36
CA SER A 31 -10.39 -1.59 0.92
C SER A 31 -10.81 -0.36 0.10
N PRO A 32 -10.13 -0.03 -1.00
CA PRO A 32 -9.02 -0.77 -1.62
C PRO A 32 -7.63 -0.21 -1.22
N ARG A 33 -7.47 0.26 0.01
CA ARG A 33 -6.24 0.87 0.52
C ARG A 33 -5.18 -0.19 0.89
N SER A 34 -4.08 0.26 1.47
CA SER A 34 -3.01 -0.54 2.08
C SER A 34 -2.65 0.01 3.46
N SER A 35 -1.66 -0.60 4.12
CA SER A 35 -1.16 -0.10 5.41
C SER A 35 -0.63 1.35 5.34
N ALA A 36 -0.34 1.88 4.14
CA ALA A 36 0.07 3.27 3.94
C ALA A 36 -1.00 4.27 4.41
N GLU A 37 -2.27 3.89 4.39
CA GLU A 37 -3.36 4.71 4.90
C GLU A 37 -3.12 5.20 6.34
N TYR A 38 -2.44 4.41 7.14
CA TYR A 38 -2.25 4.70 8.57
C TYR A 38 -0.96 5.42 8.92
N GLU A 39 -0.11 5.79 7.96
CA GLU A 39 1.20 6.38 8.28
C GLU A 39 1.09 7.63 9.19
N ALA A 40 0.15 8.53 8.90
CA ALA A 40 -0.07 9.72 9.71
C ALA A 40 -0.53 9.38 11.16
N LEU A 41 -1.45 8.40 11.30
CA LEU A 41 -1.89 7.93 12.61
C LEU A 41 -0.78 7.19 13.34
N MET A 42 0.00 6.38 12.66
CA MET A 42 1.13 5.65 13.23
C MET A 42 2.18 6.60 13.81
N LEU A 43 2.50 7.70 13.13
CA LEU A 43 3.42 8.73 13.64
C LEU A 43 2.92 9.37 14.93
N THR A 44 1.61 9.59 15.04
CA THR A 44 0.99 10.18 16.23
C THR A 44 0.81 9.15 17.35
N TRP A 45 0.23 7.98 17.03
CA TRP A 45 -0.10 6.94 18.01
C TRP A 45 1.10 6.13 18.48
N GLY A 46 2.18 6.14 17.68
CA GLY A 46 3.46 5.53 18.03
C GLY A 46 4.14 6.08 19.29
N ALA A 47 3.66 7.25 19.78
CA ALA A 47 4.04 7.75 21.11
C ALA A 47 3.49 6.88 22.27
N HIS A 48 2.46 6.07 22.00
CA HIS A 48 1.75 5.27 23.01
C HIS A 48 1.81 3.77 22.75
N PHE A 49 2.01 3.36 21.50
CA PHE A 49 1.92 1.98 21.05
C PHE A 49 3.10 1.58 20.16
N THR A 50 3.38 0.28 20.11
CA THR A 50 4.01 -0.32 18.95
C THR A 50 2.92 -0.56 17.90
N CYS A 51 2.73 0.40 16.99
CA CYS A 51 1.78 0.30 15.88
C CYS A 51 2.32 -0.69 14.85
N ILE A 52 1.47 -1.61 14.40
CA ILE A 52 1.78 -2.67 13.43
C ILE A 52 0.64 -2.70 12.43
N ALA A 53 0.91 -2.29 11.20
CA ALA A 53 -0.09 -2.18 10.13
C ALA A 53 0.28 -3.12 8.97
N PRO A 54 -0.31 -4.32 8.86
CA PRO A 54 -0.11 -5.18 7.70
C PRO A 54 -0.85 -4.63 6.48
N ASP A 55 -0.33 -4.93 5.29
CA ASP A 55 -1.14 -4.97 4.10
C ASP A 55 -1.98 -6.25 4.17
N SER A 56 -3.29 -6.12 4.09
CA SER A 56 -4.21 -7.27 4.08
C SER A 56 -3.94 -8.16 2.84
N PRO A 57 -4.28 -9.46 2.88
CA PRO A 57 -4.02 -10.35 1.75
C PRO A 57 -4.53 -9.81 0.42
N GLY A 58 -3.61 -9.71 -0.58
CA GLY A 58 -3.91 -9.19 -1.92
C GLY A 58 -3.94 -7.67 -2.05
N PHE A 59 -3.55 -6.95 -0.98
CA PHE A 59 -3.38 -5.49 -1.00
C PHE A 59 -1.92 -5.11 -0.80
N GLY A 60 -1.55 -3.93 -1.29
CA GLY A 60 -0.19 -3.38 -1.16
C GLY A 60 0.86 -4.35 -1.67
N GLN A 61 1.77 -4.77 -0.80
CA GLN A 61 2.88 -5.68 -1.12
C GLN A 61 2.67 -7.09 -0.50
N SER A 62 1.45 -7.42 -0.05
CA SER A 62 1.14 -8.73 0.53
C SER A 62 0.55 -9.69 -0.48
N ASP A 63 0.97 -10.95 -0.43
CA ASP A 63 0.43 -12.01 -1.27
C ASP A 63 -1.06 -12.22 -1.03
N PRO A 64 -1.86 -12.53 -2.08
CA PRO A 64 -3.29 -12.78 -1.93
C PRO A 64 -3.58 -14.13 -1.27
N LEU A 65 -4.82 -14.28 -0.79
CA LEU A 65 -5.39 -15.57 -0.48
C LEU A 65 -5.76 -16.31 -1.77
N SER A 66 -5.76 -17.63 -1.72
CA SER A 66 -6.16 -18.46 -2.87
C SER A 66 -7.70 -18.58 -2.99
N GLY A 67 -8.19 -18.80 -4.20
CA GLY A 67 -9.60 -19.05 -4.47
C GLY A 67 -10.49 -17.80 -4.34
N ILE A 68 -11.69 -17.99 -3.84
CA ILE A 68 -12.66 -16.91 -3.54
C ILE A 68 -12.81 -16.87 -2.01
N PRO A 69 -11.98 -16.07 -1.31
CA PRO A 69 -12.02 -16.05 0.15
C PRO A 69 -13.27 -15.36 0.68
N GLU A 70 -13.70 -15.79 1.85
CA GLU A 70 -14.75 -15.17 2.65
C GLU A 70 -14.12 -14.36 3.80
N ILE A 71 -14.95 -13.62 4.53
CA ILE A 71 -14.48 -12.73 5.60
C ILE A 71 -13.73 -13.50 6.71
N ASP A 72 -14.14 -14.75 6.97
CA ASP A 72 -13.50 -15.64 7.93
C ASP A 72 -12.04 -15.94 7.54
N ASP A 73 -11.74 -16.08 6.25
CA ASP A 73 -10.38 -16.31 5.76
C ASP A 73 -9.46 -15.11 5.98
N PHE A 74 -9.99 -13.88 5.85
CA PHE A 74 -9.26 -12.65 6.19
C PHE A 74 -9.06 -12.51 7.70
N ALA A 75 -10.04 -12.89 8.50
CA ALA A 75 -9.92 -12.93 9.94
C ALA A 75 -8.83 -13.93 10.38
N ASP A 76 -8.86 -15.15 9.85
CA ASP A 76 -7.86 -16.19 10.14
C ASP A 76 -6.46 -15.79 9.63
N ALA A 77 -6.36 -15.15 8.46
CA ALA A 77 -5.11 -14.61 7.96
C ALA A 77 -4.52 -13.51 8.89
N THR A 78 -5.38 -12.70 9.49
CA THR A 78 -4.99 -11.70 10.48
C THR A 78 -4.43 -12.35 11.74
N ILE A 79 -5.04 -13.44 12.21
CA ILE A 79 -4.53 -14.20 13.36
C ILE A 79 -3.22 -14.90 13.02
N ALA A 80 -3.11 -15.52 11.85
CA ALA A 80 -1.88 -16.15 11.39
C ALA A 80 -0.71 -15.13 11.26
N PHE A 81 -0.99 -13.91 10.86
CA PHE A 81 0.00 -12.83 10.86
C PHE A 81 0.47 -12.47 12.28
N LEU A 82 -0.44 -12.36 13.25
CA LEU A 82 -0.06 -12.17 14.67
C LEU A 82 0.78 -13.34 15.21
N ASP A 83 0.46 -14.58 14.81
CA ASP A 83 1.23 -15.77 15.20
C ASP A 83 2.64 -15.73 14.62
N ALA A 84 2.78 -15.39 13.33
CA ALA A 84 4.08 -15.23 12.68
C ALA A 84 4.95 -14.16 13.36
N LEU A 85 4.34 -13.11 13.91
CA LEU A 85 5.03 -12.09 14.71
C LEU A 85 5.19 -12.46 16.19
N SER A 86 4.74 -13.65 16.62
CA SER A 86 4.76 -14.09 18.03
C SER A 86 3.98 -13.14 18.97
N ILE A 87 2.91 -12.51 18.48
CA ILE A 87 2.04 -11.62 19.23
C ILE A 87 0.82 -12.41 19.73
N SER A 88 0.81 -12.77 20.99
CA SER A 88 -0.28 -13.55 21.58
C SER A 88 -1.56 -12.73 21.77
N ARG A 89 -1.44 -11.43 22.05
CA ARG A 89 -2.56 -10.53 22.32
C ARG A 89 -2.20 -9.09 21.95
N CYS A 90 -3.12 -8.35 21.31
CA CYS A 90 -2.95 -6.93 20.96
C CYS A 90 -4.24 -6.14 21.16
N ALA A 91 -4.16 -4.81 21.26
CA ALA A 91 -5.26 -3.92 20.90
C ALA A 91 -5.34 -3.83 19.37
N ALA A 92 -6.52 -3.53 18.83
CA ALA A 92 -6.60 -3.35 17.38
C ALA A 92 -7.49 -2.18 16.96
N TYR A 93 -7.14 -1.58 15.84
CA TYR A 93 -7.86 -0.50 15.17
C TYR A 93 -8.13 -0.88 13.71
N GLY A 94 -9.35 -0.66 13.25
CA GLY A 94 -9.69 -0.87 11.84
C GLY A 94 -10.77 0.11 11.38
N PHE A 95 -10.63 0.56 10.13
CA PHE A 95 -11.58 1.46 9.50
C PHE A 95 -12.33 0.73 8.39
N HIS A 96 -13.67 0.89 8.32
CA HIS A 96 -14.56 0.24 7.34
C HIS A 96 -14.28 -1.28 7.20
N SER A 97 -13.79 -1.75 6.06
CA SER A 97 -13.52 -3.19 5.84
C SER A 97 -12.51 -3.76 6.85
N GLY A 98 -11.51 -2.99 7.26
CA GLY A 98 -10.59 -3.38 8.33
C GLY A 98 -11.31 -3.61 9.66
N GLY A 99 -12.33 -2.79 9.95
CA GLY A 99 -13.20 -2.96 11.12
C GLY A 99 -14.01 -4.24 11.06
N ILE A 100 -14.55 -4.59 9.89
CA ILE A 100 -15.33 -5.83 9.69
C ILE A 100 -14.43 -7.06 9.89
N ILE A 101 -13.22 -7.07 9.27
CA ILE A 101 -12.23 -8.13 9.46
C ILE A 101 -11.91 -8.32 10.95
N LEU A 102 -11.66 -7.22 11.67
CA LEU A 102 -11.32 -7.29 13.09
C LEU A 102 -12.47 -7.77 13.99
N VAL A 103 -13.72 -7.37 13.71
CA VAL A 103 -14.90 -7.85 14.45
C VAL A 103 -15.08 -9.35 14.23
N THR A 104 -14.95 -9.83 12.99
CA THR A 104 -14.98 -11.25 12.67
C THR A 104 -13.84 -12.00 13.38
N ALA A 105 -12.62 -11.46 13.35
CA ALA A 105 -11.47 -12.04 14.05
C ALA A 105 -11.67 -12.09 15.59
N LEU A 106 -12.24 -11.04 16.18
CA LEU A 106 -12.55 -11.01 17.62
C LEU A 106 -13.63 -12.06 17.97
N ARG A 107 -14.70 -12.19 17.18
CA ARG A 107 -15.74 -13.20 17.40
C ARG A 107 -15.17 -14.62 17.39
N ARG A 108 -14.24 -14.90 16.48
CA ARG A 108 -13.61 -16.23 16.32
C ARG A 108 -12.50 -16.48 17.38
N HIS A 109 -11.74 -15.45 17.73
CA HIS A 109 -10.55 -15.52 18.55
C HIS A 109 -10.50 -14.42 19.63
N PRO A 110 -11.48 -14.34 20.54
CA PRO A 110 -11.61 -13.21 21.48
C PRO A 110 -10.39 -13.03 22.40
N ALA A 111 -9.69 -14.11 22.76
CA ALA A 111 -8.51 -14.06 23.61
C ALA A 111 -7.31 -13.31 22.97
N ARG A 112 -7.32 -13.14 21.65
CA ARG A 112 -6.23 -12.47 20.90
C ARG A 112 -6.28 -10.95 21.01
N PHE A 113 -7.36 -10.38 21.48
CA PHE A 113 -7.57 -8.94 21.54
C PHE A 113 -7.75 -8.45 22.98
N SER A 114 -7.14 -7.33 23.32
CA SER A 114 -7.45 -6.60 24.56
C SER A 114 -8.68 -5.70 24.38
N CYS A 115 -8.81 -5.08 23.22
CA CYS A 115 -9.96 -4.28 22.79
C CYS A 115 -9.90 -4.03 21.28
N LEU A 116 -11.01 -3.57 20.68
CA LEU A 116 -11.05 -3.03 19.32
C LEU A 116 -11.59 -1.60 19.33
N ALA A 117 -11.00 -0.73 18.49
CA ALA A 117 -11.62 0.51 18.06
C ALA A 117 -11.90 0.42 16.55
N VAL A 118 -13.16 0.62 16.15
CA VAL A 118 -13.63 0.43 14.79
C VAL A 118 -14.24 1.72 14.26
N GLY A 119 -13.80 2.16 13.09
CA GLY A 119 -14.36 3.29 12.37
C GLY A 119 -15.31 2.84 11.27
N GLY A 120 -16.57 3.22 11.36
CA GLY A 120 -17.61 2.85 10.40
C GLY A 120 -17.76 1.32 10.25
N TYR A 121 -18.80 0.76 10.82
CA TYR A 121 -19.10 -0.68 10.68
C TYR A 121 -20.33 -0.87 9.77
N ALA A 122 -20.16 -1.55 8.65
CA ALA A 122 -21.21 -1.69 7.67
C ALA A 122 -22.24 -2.74 8.09
N ILE A 123 -23.51 -2.35 8.05
CA ILE A 123 -24.69 -3.23 8.11
C ILE A 123 -25.53 -2.95 6.87
N TRP A 124 -25.30 -3.71 5.81
CA TRP A 124 -25.94 -3.50 4.53
C TRP A 124 -27.39 -3.97 4.54
N THR A 125 -28.27 -3.20 3.91
CA THR A 125 -29.65 -3.64 3.59
C THR A 125 -29.67 -4.40 2.27
N PRO A 126 -30.71 -5.23 2.03
CA PRO A 126 -30.87 -5.88 0.73
C PRO A 126 -30.93 -4.90 -0.45
N ASP A 127 -31.53 -3.72 -0.26
CA ASP A 127 -31.65 -2.70 -1.30
C ASP A 127 -30.28 -2.08 -1.63
N GLU A 128 -29.44 -1.79 -0.62
CA GLU A 128 -28.07 -1.32 -0.82
C GLU A 128 -27.23 -2.37 -1.55
N MET A 129 -27.36 -3.64 -1.17
CA MET A 129 -26.66 -4.74 -1.85
C MET A 129 -27.14 -4.93 -3.29
N ALA A 130 -28.42 -4.70 -3.57
CA ALA A 130 -28.96 -4.73 -4.94
C ALA A 130 -28.41 -3.56 -5.80
N ILE A 131 -28.19 -2.37 -5.21
CA ILE A 131 -27.56 -1.24 -5.90
C ILE A 131 -26.10 -1.54 -6.22
N PHE A 132 -25.34 -2.15 -5.31
CA PHE A 132 -23.96 -2.51 -5.57
C PHE A 132 -23.85 -3.48 -6.73
N GLY A 133 -24.59 -4.60 -6.67
CA GLY A 133 -24.61 -5.62 -7.72
C GLY A 133 -23.20 -5.96 -8.23
N GLU A 134 -23.09 -6.24 -9.52
CA GLU A 134 -21.80 -6.49 -10.18
C GLU A 134 -21.00 -5.22 -10.49
N ARG A 135 -21.65 -4.05 -10.45
CA ARG A 135 -21.05 -2.77 -10.86
C ARG A 135 -20.03 -2.25 -9.85
N TYR A 136 -20.14 -2.61 -8.59
CA TYR A 136 -19.30 -2.06 -7.53
C TYR A 136 -17.86 -2.56 -7.60
N LEU A 137 -17.67 -3.83 -7.95
CA LEU A 137 -16.37 -4.50 -8.03
C LEU A 137 -16.13 -5.11 -9.42
N PRO A 138 -16.06 -4.31 -10.49
CA PRO A 138 -15.75 -4.84 -11.81
C PRO A 138 -14.32 -5.39 -11.84
N PRO A 139 -14.00 -6.33 -12.77
CA PRO A 139 -12.64 -6.79 -12.97
C PRO A 139 -11.68 -5.63 -13.26
N PHE A 140 -10.51 -5.66 -12.63
CA PHE A 140 -9.43 -4.72 -12.90
C PHE A 140 -8.25 -5.46 -13.55
N VAL A 141 -8.35 -5.63 -14.86
CA VAL A 141 -7.38 -6.36 -15.67
C VAL A 141 -6.71 -5.41 -16.64
N PRO A 142 -5.37 -5.45 -16.77
CA PRO A 142 -4.67 -4.64 -17.76
C PRO A 142 -5.21 -4.88 -19.18
N SER A 143 -5.45 -3.80 -19.92
CA SER A 143 -5.90 -3.81 -21.32
C SER A 143 -4.73 -3.49 -22.28
N ASP A 144 -4.87 -3.82 -23.57
CA ASP A 144 -3.78 -3.72 -24.54
C ASP A 144 -3.26 -2.28 -24.74
N TYR A 145 -4.12 -1.28 -24.57
CA TYR A 145 -3.77 0.13 -24.81
C TYR A 145 -3.91 1.02 -23.56
N GLY A 146 -4.09 0.41 -22.37
CA GLY A 146 -4.11 1.16 -21.11
C GLY A 146 -5.47 1.76 -20.74
N GLU A 147 -6.59 1.36 -21.38
CA GLU A 147 -7.95 1.86 -21.09
C GLU A 147 -8.35 1.66 -19.64
N HIS A 148 -7.87 0.60 -18.99
CA HIS A 148 -8.08 0.33 -17.57
C HIS A 148 -7.55 1.46 -16.67
N LEU A 149 -6.54 2.23 -17.11
CA LEU A 149 -5.98 3.35 -16.35
C LEU A 149 -6.91 4.56 -16.35
N VAL A 150 -7.60 4.82 -17.46
CA VAL A 150 -8.62 5.87 -17.54
C VAL A 150 -9.79 5.56 -16.62
N TRP A 151 -10.25 4.30 -16.65
CA TRP A 151 -11.28 3.84 -15.73
C TRP A 151 -10.83 3.96 -14.27
N LEU A 152 -9.59 3.54 -13.95
CA LEU A 152 -9.05 3.58 -12.59
C LEU A 152 -9.02 5.00 -12.04
N TRP A 153 -8.52 5.96 -12.81
CA TRP A 153 -8.48 7.36 -12.37
C TRP A 153 -9.87 7.89 -12.02
N ASN A 154 -10.82 7.75 -12.94
CA ASN A 154 -12.17 8.25 -12.73
C ASN A 154 -12.87 7.53 -11.57
N ARG A 155 -12.72 6.21 -11.46
CA ARG A 155 -13.29 5.44 -10.34
C ARG A 155 -12.79 5.94 -8.98
N ILE A 156 -11.48 6.19 -8.84
CA ILE A 156 -10.92 6.66 -7.57
C ILE A 156 -11.32 8.11 -7.29
N LEU A 157 -11.33 8.95 -8.31
CA LEU A 157 -11.78 10.34 -8.16
C LEU A 157 -13.26 10.40 -7.75
N GLU A 158 -14.13 9.68 -8.47
CA GLU A 158 -15.58 9.64 -8.20
C GLU A 158 -15.92 8.96 -6.88
N GLN A 159 -15.08 8.04 -6.38
CA GLN A 159 -15.24 7.48 -5.04
C GLN A 159 -15.14 8.54 -3.93
N SER A 160 -14.45 9.66 -4.17
CA SER A 160 -14.44 10.80 -3.25
C SER A 160 -15.70 11.67 -3.37
N TRP A 161 -16.46 11.54 -4.46
CA TRP A 161 -17.63 12.37 -4.75
C TRP A 161 -18.95 11.67 -4.44
N PHE A 162 -19.00 10.33 -4.62
CA PHE A 162 -20.22 9.54 -4.52
C PHE A 162 -20.00 8.23 -3.77
N PHE A 163 -21.05 7.78 -3.09
CA PHE A 163 -21.09 6.42 -2.54
C PHE A 163 -22.45 5.77 -2.85
N PRO A 164 -22.49 4.64 -3.58
CA PRO A 164 -21.35 4.01 -4.28
C PRO A 164 -20.80 4.89 -5.43
N TRP A 165 -19.53 4.72 -5.76
CA TRP A 165 -18.75 5.58 -6.68
C TRP A 165 -19.40 5.81 -8.05
N PHE A 166 -20.22 4.90 -8.53
CA PHE A 166 -20.91 4.95 -9.83
C PHE A 166 -22.32 5.52 -9.77
N ASP A 167 -22.85 5.84 -8.61
CA ASP A 167 -24.17 6.43 -8.43
C ASP A 167 -24.07 7.97 -8.40
N VAL A 168 -24.29 8.59 -9.53
CA VAL A 168 -24.16 10.04 -9.70
C VAL A 168 -25.39 10.84 -9.24
N ARG A 169 -26.38 10.19 -8.61
CA ARG A 169 -27.58 10.84 -8.10
C ARG A 169 -27.26 11.71 -6.88
N ASP A 170 -28.05 12.75 -6.63
CA ASP A 170 -27.77 13.71 -5.54
C ASP A 170 -27.72 13.03 -4.15
N GLN A 171 -28.55 12.00 -3.92
CA GLN A 171 -28.55 11.26 -2.65
C GLN A 171 -27.28 10.44 -2.38
N ALA A 172 -26.49 10.18 -3.40
CA ALA A 172 -25.21 9.46 -3.28
C ALA A 172 -24.01 10.40 -3.12
N ARG A 173 -24.21 11.74 -3.18
CA ARG A 173 -23.13 12.72 -3.05
C ARG A 173 -22.51 12.69 -1.66
N LEU A 174 -21.18 12.75 -1.62
CA LEU A 174 -20.41 12.89 -0.39
C LEU A 174 -20.07 14.35 -0.15
N SER A 175 -20.12 14.78 1.11
CA SER A 175 -19.79 16.15 1.53
C SER A 175 -18.29 16.45 1.46
N GLY A 176 -17.44 15.42 1.51
CA GLY A 176 -15.98 15.52 1.49
C GLY A 176 -15.36 15.44 0.08
N ALA A 177 -16.14 15.68 -0.98
CA ALA A 177 -15.66 15.61 -2.36
C ALA A 177 -14.43 16.51 -2.58
N HIS A 178 -13.43 16.00 -3.29
CA HIS A 178 -12.21 16.72 -3.65
C HIS A 178 -11.74 16.35 -5.07
N ASP A 179 -10.83 17.15 -5.61
CA ASP A 179 -10.17 16.91 -6.90
C ASP A 179 -8.63 17.04 -6.78
N ASP A 180 -8.09 16.79 -5.58
CA ASP A 180 -6.66 16.82 -5.31
C ASP A 180 -5.96 15.65 -6.01
N PRO A 181 -5.11 15.90 -7.04
CA PRO A 181 -4.48 14.84 -7.82
C PRO A 181 -3.53 13.97 -6.99
N ALA A 182 -2.85 14.53 -6.00
CA ALA A 182 -1.90 13.79 -5.18
C ALA A 182 -2.61 12.77 -4.29
N ARG A 183 -3.76 13.16 -3.70
CA ARG A 183 -4.59 12.24 -2.91
C ARG A 183 -5.18 11.12 -3.77
N VAL A 184 -5.65 11.45 -4.98
CA VAL A 184 -6.18 10.45 -5.92
C VAL A 184 -5.05 9.51 -6.37
N HIS A 185 -3.88 10.05 -6.72
CA HIS A 185 -2.71 9.27 -7.13
C HIS A 185 -2.29 8.24 -6.07
N ALA A 186 -2.29 8.62 -4.79
CA ALA A 186 -1.93 7.69 -3.71
C ALA A 186 -2.82 6.44 -3.72
N VAL A 187 -4.14 6.61 -3.86
CA VAL A 187 -5.10 5.48 -3.92
C VAL A 187 -4.99 4.73 -5.25
N VAL A 188 -4.73 5.43 -6.36
CA VAL A 188 -4.47 4.80 -7.67
C VAL A 188 -3.26 3.86 -7.58
N MET A 189 -2.17 4.27 -6.94
CA MET A 189 -1.00 3.42 -6.76
C MET A 189 -1.30 2.18 -5.91
N GLU A 190 -2.07 2.32 -4.83
CA GLU A 190 -2.51 1.19 -4.01
C GLU A 190 -3.40 0.20 -4.78
N MET A 191 -4.27 0.71 -5.67
CA MET A 191 -5.07 -0.14 -6.57
C MET A 191 -4.21 -0.83 -7.64
N LEU A 192 -3.21 -0.14 -8.20
CA LEU A 192 -2.26 -0.74 -9.14
C LEU A 192 -1.41 -1.83 -8.48
N ASP A 193 -1.10 -1.70 -7.20
CA ASP A 193 -0.40 -2.72 -6.44
C ASP A 193 -1.26 -3.96 -6.20
N SER A 194 -2.52 -3.76 -5.86
CA SER A 194 -3.47 -4.86 -5.63
C SER A 194 -3.90 -5.56 -6.93
N GLY A 195 -3.97 -4.82 -8.04
CA GLY A 195 -4.53 -5.35 -9.28
C GLY A 195 -5.93 -5.93 -9.06
N ASP A 196 -6.30 -7.00 -9.77
CA ASP A 196 -7.63 -7.65 -9.63
C ASP A 196 -7.84 -8.32 -8.26
N ALA A 197 -6.78 -8.53 -7.47
CA ALA A 197 -6.88 -9.13 -6.13
C ALA A 197 -7.73 -8.27 -5.16
N TYR A 198 -7.89 -6.95 -5.42
CA TYR A 198 -8.76 -6.08 -4.62
C TYR A 198 -10.19 -6.61 -4.52
N ARG A 199 -10.68 -7.31 -5.57
CA ARG A 199 -12.04 -7.87 -5.63
C ARG A 199 -12.25 -8.97 -4.61
N ALA A 200 -11.24 -9.78 -4.33
CA ALA A 200 -11.32 -10.86 -3.36
C ALA A 200 -11.57 -10.30 -1.96
N GLY A 201 -10.73 -9.37 -1.50
CA GLY A 201 -10.86 -8.77 -0.17
C GLY A 201 -12.12 -7.90 -0.02
N TYR A 202 -12.36 -7.02 -0.98
CA TYR A 202 -13.54 -6.16 -0.92
C TYR A 202 -14.85 -6.96 -1.06
N GLY A 203 -14.85 -7.99 -1.91
CA GLY A 203 -16.00 -8.90 -2.09
C GLY A 203 -16.29 -9.70 -0.83
N ALA A 204 -15.28 -10.20 -0.13
CA ALA A 204 -15.45 -10.88 1.15
C ALA A 204 -16.14 -9.98 2.19
N VAL A 205 -15.76 -8.71 2.26
CA VAL A 205 -16.37 -7.72 3.16
C VAL A 205 -17.83 -7.43 2.78
N LEU A 206 -18.15 -7.31 1.49
CA LEU A 206 -19.53 -7.07 1.05
C LEU A 206 -20.46 -8.27 1.29
N ARG A 207 -19.92 -9.48 1.22
CA ARG A 207 -20.68 -10.70 1.52
C ARG A 207 -20.74 -11.03 3.01
N ALA A 208 -19.93 -10.33 3.83
CA ALA A 208 -19.89 -10.58 5.27
C ALA A 208 -21.26 -10.37 5.91
N SER A 209 -21.69 -11.34 6.70
CA SER A 209 -22.85 -11.20 7.54
C SER A 209 -22.56 -10.27 8.73
N ARG A 210 -23.65 -9.88 9.46
CA ARG A 210 -23.48 -9.17 10.72
C ARG A 210 -22.81 -10.08 11.76
N ASP A 211 -21.55 -9.85 12.07
CA ASP A 211 -20.74 -10.67 12.96
C ASP A 211 -20.66 -10.13 14.41
N ILE A 212 -21.55 -9.20 14.78
CA ILE A 212 -21.65 -8.70 16.15
C ILE A 212 -22.18 -9.83 17.03
N PRO A 213 -21.42 -10.20 18.11
CA PRO A 213 -21.84 -11.26 19.02
C PRO A 213 -23.15 -10.92 19.73
N ALA A 214 -23.83 -11.95 20.30
CA ALA A 214 -25.04 -11.76 21.07
C ALA A 214 -24.80 -10.87 22.31
N ALA A 215 -25.86 -10.23 22.80
CA ALA A 215 -25.77 -9.25 23.89
C ALA A 215 -25.24 -9.83 25.22
N ASP A 216 -25.42 -11.12 25.44
CA ASP A 216 -24.94 -11.88 26.60
C ASP A 216 -23.55 -12.50 26.41
N ALA A 217 -22.93 -12.31 25.24
CA ALA A 217 -21.60 -12.84 24.97
C ALA A 217 -20.52 -12.11 25.76
N GLU A 218 -19.64 -12.85 26.41
CA GLU A 218 -18.44 -12.32 27.04
C GLU A 218 -17.36 -12.10 26.00
N THR A 219 -17.06 -10.85 25.70
CA THR A 219 -16.06 -10.44 24.70
C THR A 219 -15.18 -9.32 25.22
N PRO A 220 -13.99 -9.11 24.63
CA PRO A 220 -13.24 -7.88 24.86
C PRO A 220 -14.07 -6.63 24.52
N PRO A 221 -13.78 -5.48 25.18
CA PRO A 221 -14.48 -4.24 24.89
C PRO A 221 -14.22 -3.75 23.47
N VAL A 222 -15.27 -3.19 22.84
CA VAL A 222 -15.21 -2.63 21.48
C VAL A 222 -15.85 -1.24 21.46
N LEU A 223 -15.20 -0.31 20.79
CA LEU A 223 -15.73 1.00 20.45
C LEU A 223 -15.97 1.08 18.94
N ILE A 224 -17.20 1.38 18.53
CA ILE A 224 -17.55 1.65 17.12
C ILE A 224 -17.96 3.11 17.01
N THR A 225 -17.29 3.88 16.15
CA THR A 225 -17.67 5.27 15.87
C THR A 225 -17.68 5.54 14.36
N ALA A 226 -18.50 6.49 13.94
CA ALA A 226 -18.51 7.04 12.59
C ALA A 226 -18.79 8.54 12.64
N TYR A 227 -18.16 9.31 11.77
CA TYR A 227 -18.21 10.77 11.78
C TYR A 227 -19.16 11.33 10.71
N ASP A 228 -19.52 12.63 10.83
CA ASP A 228 -20.37 13.30 9.85
C ASP A 228 -19.70 13.31 8.47
N GLY A 229 -20.43 12.82 7.45
CA GLY A 229 -19.92 12.65 6.10
C GLY A 229 -19.30 11.28 5.79
N ASP A 230 -19.12 10.42 6.81
CA ASP A 230 -18.78 9.00 6.57
C ASP A 230 -20.03 8.29 6.01
N PRO A 231 -19.94 7.61 4.85
CA PRO A 231 -21.07 6.87 4.28
C PRO A 231 -21.63 5.79 5.22
N LEU A 232 -20.88 5.33 6.19
CA LEU A 232 -21.30 4.33 7.17
C LEU A 232 -21.82 4.93 8.49
N GLN A 233 -21.95 6.26 8.61
CA GLN A 233 -22.46 6.86 9.85
C GLN A 233 -23.89 6.41 10.18
N ALA A 234 -24.77 6.31 9.18
CA ALA A 234 -26.12 5.83 9.37
C ALA A 234 -26.22 4.36 9.82
N HIS A 235 -25.16 3.59 9.56
CA HIS A 235 -25.09 2.17 9.97
C HIS A 235 -24.92 1.98 11.48
N ILE A 236 -24.49 3.00 12.20
CA ILE A 236 -24.47 3.00 13.69
C ILE A 236 -25.85 2.70 14.25
N ASP A 237 -26.92 3.22 13.65
CA ASP A 237 -28.30 3.01 14.09
C ASP A 237 -28.80 1.59 13.75
N ARG A 238 -28.09 0.84 12.93
CA ARG A 238 -28.43 -0.51 12.46
C ARG A 238 -27.70 -1.63 13.22
N LEU A 239 -26.80 -1.29 14.15
CA LEU A 239 -25.97 -2.26 14.85
C LEU A 239 -26.81 -3.26 15.68
N GLY A 240 -27.98 -2.83 16.18
CA GLY A 240 -28.86 -3.68 17.01
C GLY A 240 -28.22 -3.99 18.36
N ASP A 241 -28.65 -5.08 19.00
CA ASP A 241 -28.13 -5.52 20.28
C ASP A 241 -26.66 -5.92 20.17
N MET A 242 -25.88 -5.52 21.18
CA MET A 242 -24.44 -5.75 21.26
C MET A 242 -24.06 -6.21 22.68
N PRO A 243 -22.90 -6.89 22.86
CA PRO A 243 -22.38 -7.24 24.18
C PRO A 243 -22.27 -6.00 25.08
N ALA A 244 -22.49 -6.17 26.37
CA ALA A 244 -22.48 -5.08 27.35
C ALA A 244 -21.14 -4.30 27.41
N ALA A 245 -20.04 -4.92 26.99
CA ALA A 245 -18.72 -4.30 26.90
C ALA A 245 -18.53 -3.44 25.64
N TRP A 246 -19.48 -3.46 24.68
CA TRP A 246 -19.40 -2.74 23.44
C TRP A 246 -20.11 -1.39 23.53
N ARG A 247 -19.57 -0.41 22.83
CA ARG A 247 -20.15 0.93 22.72
C ARG A 247 -20.13 1.40 21.28
N ALA A 248 -21.20 2.03 20.83
CA ALA A 248 -21.28 2.64 19.51
C ALA A 248 -21.91 4.02 19.60
N HIS A 249 -21.35 5.00 18.90
CA HIS A 249 -21.91 6.34 18.80
C HIS A 249 -21.37 7.11 17.58
N LYS A 250 -22.14 8.09 17.14
CA LYS A 250 -21.75 9.03 16.09
C LYS A 250 -20.90 10.14 16.69
N VAL A 251 -19.92 10.61 15.92
CA VAL A 251 -19.06 11.76 16.26
C VAL A 251 -19.09 12.76 15.12
N SER A 252 -18.64 14.00 15.37
CA SER A 252 -18.82 15.08 14.39
C SER A 252 -17.74 15.10 13.33
N THR A 253 -16.49 14.78 13.67
CA THR A 253 -15.36 14.92 12.76
C THR A 253 -14.47 13.69 12.71
N PRO A 254 -13.64 13.52 11.66
CA PRO A 254 -12.57 12.51 11.65
C PRO A 254 -11.62 12.64 12.84
N ALA A 255 -11.34 13.86 13.28
CA ALA A 255 -10.48 14.13 14.44
C ALA A 255 -11.10 13.61 15.74
N ASP A 256 -12.41 13.80 15.94
CA ASP A 256 -13.14 13.28 17.09
C ASP A 256 -13.15 11.75 17.10
N HIS A 257 -13.34 11.12 15.92
CA HIS A 257 -13.22 9.68 15.75
C HIS A 257 -11.83 9.17 16.19
N HIS A 258 -10.76 9.79 15.69
CA HIS A 258 -9.40 9.40 16.04
C HIS A 258 -9.09 9.62 17.53
N ALA A 259 -9.57 10.73 18.10
CA ALA A 259 -9.37 11.04 19.53
C ALA A 259 -10.11 10.04 20.42
N ALA A 260 -11.37 9.72 20.11
CA ALA A 260 -12.16 8.72 20.86
C ALA A 260 -11.52 7.32 20.76
N SER A 261 -11.10 6.91 19.55
CA SER A 261 -10.42 5.65 19.32
C SER A 261 -9.11 5.56 20.12
N LEU A 262 -8.27 6.58 20.08
CA LEU A 262 -7.00 6.62 20.79
C LEU A 262 -7.20 6.54 22.31
N ALA A 263 -8.16 7.30 22.85
CA ALA A 263 -8.49 7.30 24.27
C ALA A 263 -8.95 5.91 24.72
N PHE A 264 -9.81 5.27 23.93
CA PHE A 264 -10.32 3.93 24.21
C PHE A 264 -9.22 2.86 24.18
N LEU A 265 -8.37 2.88 23.16
CA LEU A 265 -7.23 1.94 23.02
C LEU A 265 -6.24 2.08 24.18
N LYS A 266 -5.95 3.31 24.62
CA LYS A 266 -5.08 3.59 25.79
C LYS A 266 -5.66 3.10 27.11
N ALA A 267 -6.97 3.05 27.24
CA ALA A 267 -7.64 2.54 28.44
C ALA A 267 -7.61 1.00 28.54
N HIS A 268 -7.37 0.29 27.42
CA HIS A 268 -7.39 -1.18 27.35
C HIS A 268 -6.12 -1.75 26.68
N PRO A 269 -4.90 -1.44 27.18
CA PRO A 269 -3.67 -1.87 26.55
C PRO A 269 -3.51 -3.40 26.61
N ALA A 270 -2.84 -3.95 25.62
CA ALA A 270 -2.36 -5.33 25.66
C ALA A 270 -1.02 -5.42 26.43
N PRO A 271 -0.58 -6.62 26.83
CA PRO A 271 0.76 -6.83 27.34
C PRO A 271 1.84 -6.40 26.35
N ALA A 272 2.97 -5.89 26.86
CA ALA A 272 4.12 -5.55 26.02
C ALA A 272 4.65 -6.79 25.29
N ILE A 273 5.21 -6.57 24.11
CA ILE A 273 5.80 -7.62 23.27
C ILE A 273 7.32 -7.52 23.26
N GLY A 274 7.99 -8.64 22.96
CA GLY A 274 9.43 -8.69 22.72
C GLY A 274 9.84 -8.19 21.31
N ALA A 275 11.07 -8.53 20.90
CA ALA A 275 11.53 -8.30 19.54
C ALA A 275 10.69 -9.11 18.56
N LEU A 276 10.32 -8.47 17.45
CA LEU A 276 9.56 -9.14 16.39
C LEU A 276 10.50 -9.92 15.47
N PRO A 277 10.07 -11.10 14.97
CA PRO A 277 10.80 -11.84 13.96
C PRO A 277 11.00 -11.03 12.66
N THR A 278 12.03 -11.39 11.90
CA THR A 278 12.34 -10.84 10.59
C THR A 278 12.61 -11.98 9.61
N VAL A 279 12.43 -11.73 8.32
CA VAL A 279 12.91 -12.63 7.25
C VAL A 279 14.33 -12.26 6.84
N ASP A 280 15.07 -13.23 6.31
CA ASP A 280 16.50 -13.08 6.00
C ASP A 280 16.78 -12.81 4.52
N ASP A 281 15.76 -12.80 3.66
CA ASP A 281 15.90 -12.74 2.21
C ASP A 281 15.25 -11.50 1.56
N GLU A 282 14.52 -10.70 2.32
CA GLU A 282 13.91 -9.45 1.85
C GLU A 282 13.64 -8.49 3.00
N GLY A 283 13.80 -7.21 2.78
CA GLY A 283 13.51 -6.21 3.81
C GLY A 283 13.90 -4.79 3.44
N PHE A 284 13.99 -3.97 4.47
CA PHE A 284 14.33 -2.55 4.34
C PHE A 284 15.47 -2.22 5.30
N ALA A 285 16.52 -1.60 4.76
CA ALA A 285 17.63 -1.08 5.53
C ALA A 285 17.49 0.44 5.67
N HIS A 286 17.58 0.96 6.90
CA HIS A 286 17.64 2.40 7.11
C HIS A 286 19.06 2.88 6.82
N ILE A 287 19.21 3.70 5.80
CA ILE A 287 20.50 4.27 5.37
C ILE A 287 20.45 5.77 5.56
N THR A 288 21.49 6.30 6.20
CA THR A 288 21.65 7.73 6.43
C THR A 288 22.97 8.21 5.83
N THR A 289 22.91 9.25 5.03
CA THR A 289 24.05 10.00 4.50
C THR A 289 23.80 11.49 4.71
N GLU A 290 24.69 12.37 4.25
CA GLU A 290 24.48 13.81 4.35
C GLU A 290 23.20 14.29 3.59
N GLN A 291 22.85 13.64 2.48
CA GLN A 291 21.73 14.05 1.61
C GLN A 291 20.58 13.06 1.55
N PHE A 292 20.68 11.91 2.20
CA PHE A 292 19.64 10.88 2.21
C PHE A 292 19.45 10.34 3.63
N ASP A 293 18.19 10.24 4.05
CA ASP A 293 17.80 9.58 5.29
C ASP A 293 16.49 8.82 5.02
N GLY A 294 16.59 7.51 4.78
CA GLY A 294 15.43 6.74 4.35
C GLY A 294 15.65 5.23 4.33
N LEU A 295 14.64 4.53 3.88
CA LEU A 295 14.62 3.08 3.77
C LEU A 295 15.05 2.66 2.37
N ILE A 296 16.04 1.78 2.28
CA ILE A 296 16.45 1.08 1.06
C ILE A 296 15.86 -0.32 1.09
N HIS A 297 15.03 -0.62 0.13
CA HIS A 297 14.52 -1.98 -0.07
C HIS A 297 15.61 -2.88 -0.63
N TRP A 298 15.69 -4.08 -0.12
CA TRP A 298 16.65 -5.08 -0.58
C TRP A 298 15.99 -6.46 -0.67
N ARG A 299 16.49 -7.30 -1.58
CA ARG A 299 16.08 -8.70 -1.75
C ARG A 299 17.28 -9.57 -2.04
N GLY A 300 17.27 -10.80 -1.55
CA GLY A 300 18.28 -11.82 -1.79
C GLY A 300 19.10 -12.16 -0.55
N SER A 301 20.34 -12.58 -0.71
CA SER A 301 21.18 -13.11 0.38
C SER A 301 22.16 -12.08 0.91
N HIS A 302 22.22 -11.90 2.23
CA HIS A 302 23.29 -11.15 2.91
C HIS A 302 24.66 -11.90 2.93
N LYS A 303 24.69 -13.17 2.55
CA LYS A 303 25.94 -14.00 2.57
C LYS A 303 26.72 -13.91 1.26
N VAL A 304 26.53 -12.85 0.50
CA VAL A 304 27.21 -12.64 -0.78
C VAL A 304 28.16 -11.46 -0.70
N SER A 305 29.21 -11.48 -1.52
CA SER A 305 30.19 -10.39 -1.57
C SER A 305 29.83 -9.29 -2.58
N ARG A 306 28.75 -9.49 -3.35
CA ARG A 306 28.34 -8.66 -4.48
C ARG A 306 26.90 -8.17 -4.32
N MET A 307 26.69 -6.89 -4.51
CA MET A 307 25.39 -6.22 -4.60
C MET A 307 25.05 -5.92 -6.07
N VAL A 308 23.80 -6.13 -6.45
CA VAL A 308 23.29 -5.79 -7.78
C VAL A 308 22.36 -4.59 -7.65
N VAL A 309 22.57 -3.62 -8.52
CA VAL A 309 21.66 -2.47 -8.70
C VAL A 309 20.98 -2.66 -10.04
N HIS A 310 19.68 -2.86 -10.06
CA HIS A 310 18.94 -2.97 -11.30
C HIS A 310 18.60 -1.60 -11.89
N ALA A 311 18.26 -1.57 -13.18
CA ALA A 311 17.82 -0.34 -13.83
C ALA A 311 16.55 0.21 -13.17
N PRO A 312 16.33 1.53 -13.17
CA PRO A 312 15.07 2.13 -12.73
C PRO A 312 13.87 1.44 -13.39
N GLY A 313 12.89 1.02 -12.59
CA GLY A 313 11.74 0.25 -13.07
C GLY A 313 12.00 -1.22 -13.33
N GLY A 314 13.23 -1.70 -13.17
CA GLY A 314 13.57 -3.13 -13.21
C GLY A 314 13.08 -3.87 -11.97
N GLU A 315 12.90 -5.18 -12.09
CA GLU A 315 12.59 -6.03 -10.95
C GLU A 315 13.86 -6.38 -10.16
N ALA A 316 13.73 -6.46 -8.83
CA ALA A 316 14.80 -6.96 -7.97
C ALA A 316 15.18 -8.40 -8.39
N VAL A 317 16.48 -8.64 -8.55
CA VAL A 317 16.99 -9.96 -8.93
C VAL A 317 16.91 -10.89 -7.72
N SER A 318 16.22 -12.00 -7.87
CA SER A 318 16.18 -13.06 -6.84
C SER A 318 17.35 -14.03 -6.95
N GLY A 319 17.68 -14.74 -5.87
CA GLY A 319 18.70 -15.79 -5.86
C GLY A 319 19.91 -15.48 -4.99
N GLN A 320 21.08 -15.99 -5.38
CA GLN A 320 22.35 -15.84 -4.63
C GLN A 320 23.04 -14.47 -4.84
N VAL A 321 22.27 -13.42 -4.91
CA VAL A 321 22.74 -12.03 -5.01
C VAL A 321 21.98 -11.16 -4.00
N LEU A 322 22.56 -10.06 -3.60
CA LEU A 322 21.86 -9.01 -2.90
C LEU A 322 21.45 -7.96 -3.93
N SER A 323 20.16 -7.75 -4.12
CA SER A 323 19.61 -6.73 -5.00
C SER A 323 19.02 -5.59 -4.17
N ILE A 324 19.21 -4.34 -4.59
CA ILE A 324 18.62 -3.17 -3.95
C ILE A 324 17.83 -2.33 -4.94
N ASP A 325 16.76 -1.73 -4.45
CA ASP A 325 16.09 -0.60 -5.11
C ASP A 325 16.83 0.69 -4.75
N LEU A 326 17.14 1.52 -5.75
CA LEU A 326 17.71 2.84 -5.49
C LEU A 326 16.65 3.78 -4.87
N PRO A 327 17.08 4.84 -4.15
CA PRO A 327 16.15 5.89 -3.74
C PRO A 327 15.30 6.41 -4.89
N GLY A 328 14.03 6.67 -4.61
CA GLY A 328 13.08 7.12 -5.62
C GLY A 328 12.64 6.07 -6.63
N HIS A 329 12.91 4.78 -6.35
CA HIS A 329 12.52 3.65 -7.21
C HIS A 329 11.99 2.49 -6.39
N GLY A 330 11.21 1.62 -7.03
CA GLY A 330 10.71 0.39 -6.44
C GLY A 330 10.02 0.62 -5.10
N LEU A 331 10.52 -0.03 -4.06
CA LEU A 331 9.99 0.10 -2.70
C LEU A 331 10.87 0.96 -1.77
N SER A 332 12.00 1.47 -2.25
CA SER A 332 12.85 2.38 -1.47
C SER A 332 12.19 3.75 -1.26
N SER A 333 12.64 4.45 -0.22
CA SER A 333 12.25 5.84 0.02
C SER A 333 12.70 6.75 -1.11
N ASP A 334 11.96 7.81 -1.34
CA ASP A 334 12.37 8.90 -2.23
C ASP A 334 13.56 9.68 -1.63
N TRP A 335 14.32 10.38 -2.48
CA TRP A 335 15.22 11.41 -2.03
C TRP A 335 14.42 12.51 -1.33
N PRO A 336 14.96 13.12 -0.26
CA PRO A 336 14.35 14.30 0.33
C PRO A 336 14.48 15.48 -0.66
N GLY A 337 13.37 15.86 -1.29
CA GLY A 337 13.36 16.84 -2.36
C GLY A 337 13.70 16.22 -3.74
N GLU A 338 14.38 16.97 -4.60
CA GLU A 338 14.76 16.49 -5.93
C GLU A 338 15.93 15.50 -5.89
N PRO A 339 15.90 14.45 -6.73
CA PRO A 339 17.02 13.54 -6.86
C PRO A 339 18.30 14.27 -7.27
N PRO A 340 19.48 13.87 -6.73
CA PRO A 340 20.74 14.52 -7.07
C PRO A 340 21.08 14.46 -8.56
N GLU A 341 21.46 15.60 -9.14
CA GLU A 341 21.85 15.72 -10.56
C GLU A 341 23.24 15.15 -10.85
N THR A 342 24.09 15.01 -9.82
CA THR A 342 25.46 14.52 -9.96
C THR A 342 25.61 13.13 -9.38
N ILE A 343 26.64 12.41 -9.85
CA ILE A 343 26.91 11.03 -9.40
C ILE A 343 27.42 10.94 -7.96
N ALA A 344 27.99 12.02 -7.41
CA ALA A 344 28.67 11.98 -6.12
C ALA A 344 27.75 11.55 -4.95
N PRO A 345 26.55 12.13 -4.74
CA PRO A 345 25.65 11.67 -3.68
C PRO A 345 25.21 10.21 -3.84
N TRP A 346 25.01 9.74 -5.08
CA TRP A 346 24.66 8.34 -5.37
C TRP A 346 25.80 7.38 -4.98
N ARG A 347 27.06 7.76 -5.25
CA ARG A 347 28.24 6.99 -4.83
C ARG A 347 28.36 6.90 -3.31
N ILE A 348 28.13 8.02 -2.61
CA ILE A 348 28.13 8.06 -1.13
C ILE A 348 27.05 7.12 -0.59
N LEU A 349 25.83 7.19 -1.14
CA LEU A 349 24.73 6.30 -0.78
C LEU A 349 25.06 4.82 -1.00
N LEU A 350 25.56 4.49 -2.20
CA LEU A 350 25.93 3.10 -2.53
C LEU A 350 27.04 2.58 -1.64
N GLY A 351 28.02 3.44 -1.30
CA GLY A 351 29.07 3.13 -0.32
C GLY A 351 28.51 2.85 1.08
N ALA A 352 27.51 3.61 1.50
CA ALA A 352 26.82 3.38 2.77
C ALA A 352 26.02 2.06 2.74
N CYS A 353 25.33 1.74 1.63
CA CYS A 353 24.68 0.45 1.43
C CYS A 353 25.69 -0.71 1.47
N MET A 354 26.80 -0.59 0.76
CA MET A 354 27.88 -1.61 0.78
C MET A 354 28.38 -1.87 2.19
N THR A 355 28.60 -0.80 2.97
CA THR A 355 29.05 -0.90 4.36
C THR A 355 28.00 -1.58 5.23
N HIS A 356 26.73 -1.20 5.09
CA HIS A 356 25.62 -1.76 5.85
C HIS A 356 25.47 -3.28 5.62
N PHE A 357 25.56 -3.70 4.35
CA PHE A 357 25.38 -5.10 3.95
C PHE A 357 26.69 -5.93 3.98
N GLY A 358 27.85 -5.31 4.22
CA GLY A 358 29.13 -6.00 4.23
C GLY A 358 29.58 -6.49 2.85
N VAL A 359 29.04 -5.94 1.76
CA VAL A 359 29.39 -6.34 0.38
C VAL A 359 30.63 -5.57 -0.12
N LYS A 360 31.39 -6.19 -1.04
CA LYS A 360 32.65 -5.64 -1.52
C LYS A 360 32.57 -5.04 -2.93
N THR A 361 31.61 -5.48 -3.72
CA THR A 361 31.47 -5.06 -5.12
C THR A 361 30.02 -4.76 -5.46
N ILE A 362 29.86 -3.83 -6.40
CA ILE A 362 28.56 -3.50 -7.01
C ILE A 362 28.62 -3.95 -8.47
N ASP A 363 27.55 -4.59 -8.92
CA ASP A 363 27.30 -4.90 -10.31
C ASP A 363 25.93 -4.35 -10.69
N GLY A 364 25.81 -3.77 -11.89
CA GLY A 364 24.55 -3.21 -12.34
C GLY A 364 24.59 -2.93 -13.83
N GLN A 365 23.57 -3.30 -14.55
CA GLN A 365 23.42 -3.01 -15.96
C GLN A 365 23.41 -1.48 -16.17
N GLY A 366 24.45 -0.94 -16.79
CA GLY A 366 24.61 0.50 -17.04
C GLY A 366 25.14 1.30 -15.84
N TRP A 367 24.93 0.89 -14.60
CA TRP A 367 25.36 1.61 -13.40
C TRP A 367 26.86 1.44 -13.11
N SER A 368 27.46 0.31 -13.45
CA SER A 368 28.90 0.12 -13.34
C SER A 368 29.69 1.10 -14.23
N ALA A 369 29.15 1.46 -15.40
CA ALA A 369 29.70 2.48 -16.28
C ALA A 369 29.41 3.91 -15.76
N ALA A 370 28.23 4.15 -15.17
CA ALA A 370 27.87 5.45 -14.58
C ALA A 370 28.59 5.73 -13.25
N LEU A 371 29.02 4.69 -12.53
CA LEU A 371 29.83 4.80 -11.31
C LEU A 371 31.31 5.09 -11.63
N SER A 372 31.78 4.82 -12.86
CA SER A 372 33.07 5.23 -13.37
C SER A 372 32.96 6.67 -13.87
N ASP A 373 33.64 7.61 -13.26
CA ASP A 373 33.83 9.04 -13.56
C ASP A 373 33.01 9.72 -14.66
N ARG A 374 32.34 10.82 -14.32
CA ARG A 374 31.94 11.95 -15.14
C ARG A 374 30.59 11.95 -15.89
N ALA A 375 29.76 10.95 -15.83
CA ALA A 375 28.43 11.09 -16.41
C ALA A 375 27.52 11.92 -15.51
N ALA A 376 26.95 13.01 -16.01
CA ALA A 376 25.79 13.64 -15.41
C ALA A 376 24.66 12.60 -15.40
N LEU A 377 24.00 12.42 -14.29
CA LEU A 377 22.84 11.50 -14.17
C LEU A 377 21.61 12.08 -14.87
N ARG A 378 21.58 13.39 -15.04
CA ARG A 378 20.59 14.08 -15.86
C ARG A 378 21.22 14.45 -17.20
N PRO A 379 20.56 14.11 -18.33
CA PRO A 379 20.93 14.66 -19.62
C PRO A 379 20.77 16.19 -19.61
N SER A 380 21.34 16.87 -20.62
CA SER A 380 21.10 18.30 -20.83
C SER A 380 19.58 18.57 -20.94
N LEU A 381 19.12 19.76 -20.56
CA LEU A 381 17.70 20.13 -20.57
C LEU A 381 16.99 19.82 -21.90
N GLU A 382 17.67 19.93 -23.04
CA GLU A 382 17.11 19.60 -24.37
C GLU A 382 16.82 18.09 -24.55
N ILE A 383 17.51 17.22 -23.81
CA ILE A 383 17.31 15.77 -23.86
C ILE A 383 16.40 15.30 -22.73
N ALA A 384 16.33 16.04 -21.62
CA ALA A 384 15.57 15.66 -20.43
C ALA A 384 14.07 15.46 -20.70
N ASP A 385 13.45 16.38 -21.44
CA ASP A 385 12.03 16.32 -21.80
C ASP A 385 11.66 15.08 -22.62
N HIS A 386 12.62 14.52 -23.35
CA HIS A 386 12.43 13.29 -24.12
C HIS A 386 12.73 12.03 -23.30
N LEU A 387 13.75 12.07 -22.43
CA LEU A 387 14.18 10.90 -21.63
C LEU A 387 13.36 10.69 -20.38
N ILE A 388 12.85 11.75 -19.78
CA ILE A 388 12.13 11.73 -18.53
C ILE A 388 10.75 12.31 -18.78
N PRO A 389 9.74 11.45 -19.04
CA PRO A 389 8.38 11.93 -19.24
C PRO A 389 7.88 12.57 -17.94
N ASP A 390 7.18 13.69 -18.07
CA ASP A 390 6.45 14.28 -16.95
C ASP A 390 5.31 13.34 -16.54
N LEU A 391 5.49 12.66 -15.40
CA LEU A 391 4.51 11.76 -14.80
C LEU A 391 3.93 12.34 -13.50
N THR A 392 3.99 13.66 -13.36
CA THR A 392 3.32 14.37 -12.26
C THR A 392 1.81 14.12 -12.33
N PRO A 393 1.17 13.74 -11.22
CA PRO A 393 -0.26 13.56 -11.17
C PRO A 393 -1.01 14.83 -11.56
N ASP A 394 -1.81 14.77 -12.62
CA ASP A 394 -2.65 15.86 -13.07
C ASP A 394 -4.13 15.61 -12.75
N ARG A 395 -4.94 16.67 -12.78
CA ARG A 395 -6.37 16.63 -12.44
C ARG A 395 -7.18 15.62 -13.25
N PHE A 396 -6.73 15.25 -14.44
CA PHE A 396 -7.45 14.41 -15.39
C PHE A 396 -6.88 13.01 -15.53
N GLY A 397 -5.76 12.71 -14.85
CA GLY A 397 -5.10 11.39 -14.87
C GLY A 397 -4.33 11.10 -16.17
N HIS A 398 -3.99 12.12 -16.99
CA HIS A 398 -3.29 11.93 -18.26
C HIS A 398 -1.89 11.31 -18.07
N TYR A 399 -1.25 11.56 -16.95
CA TYR A 399 0.06 11.01 -16.64
C TYR A 399 0.06 9.45 -16.62
N LEU A 400 -1.06 8.81 -16.28
CA LEU A 400 -1.21 7.35 -16.29
C LEU A 400 -1.10 6.77 -17.70
N THR A 401 -1.85 7.35 -18.66
CA THR A 401 -1.81 6.92 -20.06
C THR A 401 -0.51 7.29 -20.73
N ARG A 402 0.13 8.39 -20.32
CA ARG A 402 1.49 8.76 -20.72
C ARG A 402 2.49 7.71 -20.27
N ALA A 403 2.47 7.29 -19.00
CA ALA A 403 3.34 6.24 -18.50
C ALA A 403 3.17 4.92 -19.26
N TRP A 404 1.92 4.54 -19.60
CA TRP A 404 1.64 3.37 -20.43
C TRP A 404 2.26 3.47 -21.83
N SER A 405 2.08 4.61 -22.48
CA SER A 405 2.63 4.86 -23.81
C SER A 405 4.15 4.82 -23.83
N VAL A 406 4.80 5.37 -22.78
CA VAL A 406 6.26 5.31 -22.61
C VAL A 406 6.72 3.86 -22.39
N ALA A 407 6.10 3.12 -21.48
CA ALA A 407 6.42 1.72 -21.23
C ALA A 407 6.33 0.89 -22.52
N ARG A 408 5.29 1.13 -23.31
CA ARG A 408 5.11 0.47 -24.59
C ARG A 408 6.18 0.85 -25.63
N ALA A 409 6.51 2.15 -25.74
CA ALA A 409 7.53 2.64 -26.66
C ALA A 409 8.93 2.07 -26.33
N MET A 410 9.28 1.98 -25.04
CA MET A 410 10.54 1.39 -24.56
C MET A 410 10.74 -0.08 -24.97
N ARG A 411 9.67 -0.79 -25.32
CA ARG A 411 9.71 -2.17 -25.81
C ARG A 411 9.79 -2.28 -27.33
N MET A 412 9.73 -1.16 -28.04
CA MET A 412 9.70 -1.12 -29.52
C MET A 412 10.84 -0.32 -30.13
N PHE A 413 11.40 0.65 -29.38
CA PHE A 413 12.41 1.56 -29.90
C PHE A 413 13.55 1.80 -28.90
N ASP A 414 14.77 2.01 -29.44
CA ASP A 414 15.94 2.45 -28.67
C ASP A 414 16.69 3.54 -29.45
N PRO A 415 16.69 4.80 -28.98
CA PRO A 415 15.99 5.28 -27.78
C PRO A 415 14.48 5.36 -28.00
N TRP A 416 13.71 5.10 -26.93
CA TRP A 416 12.25 4.96 -26.98
C TRP A 416 11.51 6.18 -27.54
N TYR A 417 12.06 7.39 -27.37
CA TYR A 417 11.49 8.67 -27.83
C TYR A 417 11.76 8.97 -29.31
N VAL A 418 12.48 8.09 -30.02
CA VAL A 418 12.74 8.24 -31.48
C VAL A 418 12.06 7.10 -32.24
N ALA A 419 10.76 7.24 -32.44
CA ALA A 419 9.94 6.21 -33.08
C ALA A 419 10.09 6.23 -34.60
N ASN A 420 11.10 5.55 -35.13
CA ASN A 420 11.29 5.32 -36.53
C ASN A 420 11.99 3.99 -36.84
N ALA A 421 12.02 3.57 -38.09
CA ALA A 421 12.55 2.27 -38.49
C ALA A 421 14.04 2.05 -38.13
N ALA A 422 14.85 3.12 -38.04
CA ALA A 422 16.27 3.01 -37.72
C ALA A 422 16.52 2.73 -36.25
N HIS A 423 15.56 3.06 -35.40
CA HIS A 423 15.60 2.85 -33.92
C HIS A 423 14.68 1.72 -33.44
N ALA A 424 14.05 1.01 -34.38
CA ALA A 424 13.22 -0.13 -34.07
C ALA A 424 14.07 -1.29 -33.50
N ILE A 425 13.64 -1.85 -32.39
CA ILE A 425 14.22 -3.05 -31.79
C ILE A 425 13.32 -4.26 -32.07
N PRO A 426 13.84 -5.49 -32.04
CA PRO A 426 13.01 -6.67 -32.20
C PRO A 426 11.90 -6.71 -31.17
N VAL A 427 10.66 -6.87 -31.65
CA VAL A 427 9.48 -6.90 -30.78
C VAL A 427 9.34 -8.28 -30.16
N ASP A 428 9.30 -8.31 -28.82
CA ASP A 428 8.92 -9.49 -28.05
C ASP A 428 7.44 -9.38 -27.65
N ALA A 429 6.61 -10.28 -28.20
CA ALA A 429 5.17 -10.29 -27.89
C ALA A 429 4.87 -10.50 -26.41
N VAL A 430 5.70 -11.24 -25.66
CA VAL A 430 5.55 -11.44 -24.22
C VAL A 430 5.84 -10.15 -23.48
N ALA A 431 6.87 -9.42 -23.89
CA ALA A 431 7.21 -8.12 -23.31
C ALA A 431 6.18 -7.02 -23.61
N LEU A 432 5.38 -7.17 -24.67
CA LEU A 432 4.24 -6.29 -25.00
C LEU A 432 2.90 -6.78 -24.42
N SER A 433 2.88 -7.88 -23.67
CA SER A 433 1.65 -8.31 -23.03
C SER A 433 1.12 -7.24 -22.06
N PRO A 434 -0.21 -7.09 -21.90
CA PRO A 434 -0.79 -6.13 -20.96
C PRO A 434 -0.23 -6.23 -19.53
N ALA A 435 0.03 -7.47 -19.08
CA ALA A 435 0.60 -7.70 -17.75
C ALA A 435 2.05 -7.18 -17.62
N ALA A 436 2.88 -7.37 -18.66
CA ALA A 436 4.25 -6.85 -18.67
C ALA A 436 4.24 -5.32 -18.72
N LEU A 437 3.42 -4.72 -19.59
CA LEU A 437 3.28 -3.27 -19.68
C LEU A 437 2.72 -2.64 -18.39
N ALA A 438 1.80 -3.31 -17.70
CA ALA A 438 1.29 -2.85 -16.42
C ALA A 438 2.38 -2.81 -15.34
N ARG A 439 3.28 -3.81 -15.30
CA ARG A 439 4.46 -3.80 -14.40
C ARG A 439 5.38 -2.62 -14.71
N ASP A 440 5.75 -2.44 -15.98
CA ASP A 440 6.63 -1.36 -16.42
C ASP A 440 6.00 0.02 -16.12
N THR A 441 4.70 0.18 -16.40
CA THR A 441 3.95 1.41 -16.11
C THR A 441 3.95 1.72 -14.62
N ARG A 442 3.67 0.71 -13.77
CA ARG A 442 3.70 0.88 -12.31
C ARG A 442 5.09 1.30 -11.82
N ALA A 443 6.14 0.70 -12.39
CA ALA A 443 7.52 1.04 -12.06
C ALA A 443 7.86 2.50 -12.44
N LEU A 444 7.44 2.96 -13.62
CA LEU A 444 7.58 4.35 -14.05
C LEU A 444 6.82 5.32 -13.13
N LEU A 445 5.58 4.99 -12.78
CA LEU A 445 4.75 5.83 -11.88
C LEU A 445 5.30 5.92 -10.46
N ARG A 446 6.05 4.92 -10.01
CA ARG A 446 6.76 4.94 -8.71
C ARG A 446 8.06 5.74 -8.76
N ALA A 447 8.67 5.87 -9.92
CA ALA A 447 9.94 6.56 -10.04
C ALA A 447 9.79 8.05 -9.72
N GLN A 448 10.53 8.51 -8.70
CA GLN A 448 10.54 9.91 -8.27
C GLN A 448 10.99 10.84 -9.40
N ILE A 449 11.93 10.40 -10.22
CA ILE A 449 12.51 11.20 -11.29
C ILE A 449 11.47 11.67 -12.33
N GLY A 450 10.41 10.90 -12.56
CA GLY A 450 9.29 11.31 -13.43
C GLY A 450 8.31 12.28 -12.77
N ARG A 451 8.41 12.49 -11.44
CA ARG A 451 7.55 13.36 -10.64
C ARG A 451 8.24 14.67 -10.22
N ALA A 452 9.53 14.80 -10.48
CA ALA A 452 10.37 15.90 -9.97
C ALA A 452 10.38 17.14 -10.89
N HIS A 453 9.47 17.24 -11.85
CA HIS A 453 9.35 18.37 -12.77
C HIS A 453 8.17 19.31 -12.43
N VAL A 454 7.93 19.55 -11.12
CA VAL A 454 6.98 20.58 -10.67
C VAL A 454 7.72 21.68 -9.95
#